data_586f93745a8782503fc88f26cc8c12ac
#
_entry.id   586f93745a8782503fc88f26cc8c12ac
#
_cell.length_a   1.000
_cell.length_b   1.000
_cell.length_c   1.000
_cell.angle_alpha   90.00
_cell.angle_beta   90.00
_cell.angle_gamma   90.00
#
_symmetry.space_group_name_H-M   'P 1'
#
loop_
_entity.id
_entity.type
_entity.pdbx_description
1 polymer ?
#
loop_
_entity_poly.entity_id
_entity_poly.type
_entity_poly.pdbx_seq_one_letter_code
_entity_poly.pdbx_strand_id
1 'polypeptide(L)'
;MTTDKRGISALLLQRQFGLGCYETAWMMLHKFRRAMVNLEREPLRGEVEVDDTWIGGTQAGLRGSRQLKGRKAALVIVAVEKRGKASGRVRMAVIPDFKSVTLNAFVQQNVAPASTIYTDGLKSFIGFEQTGYRHIPRTQPLPGDLRKGAKSVVPFADRAIGNLQQWLIGTYHGVSRDQLQVYLDEFVFRHNRRQTPMAAFQTLLGLSTARRPVPYTQIKGASDLSRPGQKD
;
A
#
# COMPACT_ATOMS: atom_id res chain seq x y z
N MET A 1 -14.18 -10.97 3.90
CA MET A 1 -12.92 -10.27 3.60
C MET A 1 -13.12 -9.09 2.66
N THR A 2 -13.64 -9.28 1.46
CA THR A 2 -13.82 -8.19 0.47
C THR A 2 -15.00 -7.27 0.75
N THR A 3 -16.06 -7.78 1.36
CA THR A 3 -17.33 -7.07 1.63
C THR A 3 -17.34 -6.30 2.95
N ASP A 4 -16.52 -6.68 3.93
CA ASP A 4 -16.40 -5.97 5.21
C ASP A 4 -15.35 -4.85 5.11
N LYS A 5 -15.72 -3.64 5.54
CA LYS A 5 -14.81 -2.48 5.52
C LYS A 5 -13.53 -2.69 6.34
N ARG A 6 -13.62 -3.44 7.43
CA ARG A 6 -12.48 -3.72 8.32
C ARG A 6 -11.60 -4.87 7.83
N GLY A 7 -12.10 -5.72 6.93
CA GLY A 7 -11.45 -6.98 6.59
C GLY A 7 -11.68 -8.05 7.64
N ILE A 8 -10.80 -9.04 7.69
CA ILE A 8 -10.90 -10.13 8.65
C ILE A 8 -9.51 -10.50 9.15
N SER A 9 -9.34 -10.61 10.47
CA SER A 9 -8.12 -11.17 11.05
C SER A 9 -8.13 -12.71 11.01
N ALA A 10 -6.96 -13.33 11.08
CA ALA A 10 -6.85 -14.78 11.08
C ALA A 10 -7.55 -15.40 12.31
N LEU A 11 -7.48 -14.75 13.46
CA LEU A 11 -8.17 -15.21 14.66
C LEU A 11 -9.70 -15.17 14.50
N LEU A 12 -10.22 -14.11 13.87
CA LEU A 12 -11.66 -14.02 13.61
C LEU A 12 -12.09 -15.06 12.58
N LEU A 13 -11.31 -15.28 11.51
CA LEU A 13 -11.60 -16.34 10.53
C LEU A 13 -11.59 -17.73 11.18
N GLN A 14 -10.58 -18.02 12.00
CA GLN A 14 -10.48 -19.29 12.73
C GLN A 14 -11.74 -19.55 13.56
N ARG A 15 -12.20 -18.57 14.33
CA ARG A 15 -13.40 -18.68 15.18
C ARG A 15 -14.69 -18.87 14.37
N GLN A 16 -14.86 -18.09 13.32
CA GLN A 16 -16.08 -18.14 12.50
C GLN A 16 -16.25 -19.46 11.73
N PHE A 17 -15.14 -20.06 11.31
CA PHE A 17 -15.14 -21.29 10.52
C PHE A 17 -14.84 -22.56 11.34
N GLY A 18 -14.63 -22.43 12.65
CA GLY A 18 -14.30 -23.57 13.52
C GLY A 18 -12.99 -24.24 13.15
N LEU A 19 -12.01 -23.50 12.64
CA LEU A 19 -10.73 -24.07 12.19
C LEU A 19 -9.89 -24.50 13.41
N GLY A 20 -9.34 -25.70 13.35
CA GLY A 20 -8.59 -26.30 14.45
C GLY A 20 -7.28 -25.58 14.82
N CYS A 21 -6.66 -24.85 13.89
CA CYS A 21 -5.45 -24.09 14.17
C CYS A 21 -5.41 -22.72 13.51
N TYR A 22 -4.69 -21.78 14.14
CA TYR A 22 -4.53 -20.42 13.70
C TYR A 22 -3.76 -20.33 12.37
N GLU A 23 -2.74 -21.14 12.19
CA GLU A 23 -1.89 -21.17 11.00
C GLU A 23 -2.69 -21.48 9.74
N THR A 24 -3.68 -22.34 9.82
CA THR A 24 -4.57 -22.62 8.69
C THR A 24 -5.36 -21.39 8.28
N ALA A 25 -5.96 -20.69 9.24
CA ALA A 25 -6.69 -19.44 8.98
C ALA A 25 -5.76 -18.35 8.39
N TRP A 26 -4.59 -18.20 8.98
CA TRP A 26 -3.58 -17.24 8.52
C TRP A 26 -3.15 -17.54 7.09
N MET A 27 -2.83 -18.80 6.78
CA MET A 27 -2.43 -19.23 5.45
C MET A 27 -3.54 -19.03 4.41
N MET A 28 -4.80 -19.32 4.74
CA MET A 28 -5.93 -19.07 3.86
C MET A 28 -6.04 -17.58 3.50
N LEU A 29 -5.95 -16.69 4.49
CA LEU A 29 -5.99 -15.25 4.25
C LEU A 29 -4.81 -14.77 3.39
N HIS A 30 -3.60 -15.30 3.60
CA HIS A 30 -2.45 -14.97 2.78
C HIS A 30 -2.60 -15.44 1.32
N LYS A 31 -3.20 -16.59 1.08
CA LYS A 31 -3.54 -17.04 -0.29
C LYS A 31 -4.53 -16.07 -0.95
N PHE A 32 -5.57 -15.64 -0.25
CA PHE A 32 -6.50 -14.64 -0.77
C PHE A 32 -5.82 -13.28 -1.04
N ARG A 33 -4.97 -12.80 -0.14
CA ARG A 33 -4.22 -11.54 -0.36
C ARG A 33 -3.37 -11.60 -1.62
N ARG A 34 -2.66 -12.71 -1.82
CA ARG A 34 -1.86 -12.91 -3.04
C ARG A 34 -2.71 -12.94 -4.30
N ALA A 35 -3.91 -13.51 -4.25
CA ALA A 35 -4.84 -13.49 -5.37
C ALA A 35 -5.40 -12.09 -5.68
N MET A 36 -5.36 -11.15 -4.72
CA MET A 36 -5.81 -9.77 -4.93
C MET A 36 -4.89 -8.92 -5.82
N VAL A 37 -3.67 -9.39 -6.07
CA VAL A 37 -2.73 -8.71 -6.97
C VAL A 37 -3.08 -9.04 -8.41
N ASN A 38 -3.62 -8.06 -9.15
CA ASN A 38 -3.76 -8.18 -10.59
C ASN A 38 -2.49 -7.63 -11.26
N LEU A 39 -1.77 -8.46 -12.00
CA LEU A 39 -0.54 -8.10 -12.71
C LEU A 39 -0.82 -7.21 -13.94
N GLU A 40 -1.98 -7.38 -14.56
CA GLU A 40 -2.43 -6.62 -15.74
C GLU A 40 -3.21 -5.36 -15.36
N ARG A 41 -3.02 -4.87 -14.13
CA ARG A 41 -3.75 -3.68 -13.67
C ARG A 41 -3.30 -2.44 -14.44
N GLU A 42 -4.27 -1.68 -14.92
CA GLU A 42 -4.01 -0.40 -15.58
C GLU A 42 -3.23 0.56 -14.68
N PRO A 43 -2.26 1.32 -15.21
CA PRO A 43 -1.58 2.38 -14.47
C PRO A 43 -2.54 3.50 -14.06
N LEU A 44 -2.18 4.26 -13.04
CA LEU A 44 -2.86 5.48 -12.64
C LEU A 44 -2.69 6.54 -13.75
N ARG A 45 -3.69 7.40 -13.93
CA ARG A 45 -3.68 8.39 -15.04
C ARG A 45 -4.11 9.78 -14.56
N GLY A 46 -3.71 10.79 -15.31
CA GLY A 46 -4.11 12.17 -15.10
C GLY A 46 -3.35 12.82 -13.94
N GLU A 47 -4.04 13.31 -12.94
CA GLU A 47 -3.42 13.90 -11.75
C GLU A 47 -3.19 12.83 -10.67
N VAL A 48 -1.97 12.71 -10.18
CA VAL A 48 -1.56 11.71 -9.18
C VAL A 48 -0.80 12.39 -8.05
N GLU A 49 -1.25 12.18 -6.81
CA GLU A 49 -0.48 12.55 -5.62
C GLU A 49 0.45 11.40 -5.24
N VAL A 50 1.71 11.70 -4.99
CA VAL A 50 2.71 10.73 -4.54
C VAL A 50 3.32 11.21 -3.24
N ASP A 51 3.31 10.33 -2.25
CA ASP A 51 3.85 10.57 -0.93
C ASP A 51 4.45 9.30 -0.35
N ASP A 52 5.14 9.40 0.77
CA ASP A 52 5.73 8.27 1.45
C ASP A 52 5.39 8.26 2.94
N THR A 53 5.55 7.11 3.56
CA THR A 53 5.34 6.94 4.99
C THR A 53 6.14 5.78 5.55
N TRP A 54 6.37 5.85 6.85
CA TRP A 54 6.90 4.72 7.60
C TRP A 54 5.78 3.95 8.29
N ILE A 55 5.75 2.64 8.11
CA ILE A 55 4.79 1.74 8.75
C ILE A 55 5.51 0.85 9.75
N GLY A 56 4.98 0.80 10.97
CA GLY A 56 5.51 -0.01 12.07
C GLY A 56 6.72 0.63 12.77
N GLY A 57 7.27 -0.08 13.76
CA GLY A 57 8.57 0.23 14.36
C GLY A 57 8.62 1.42 15.31
N THR A 58 7.50 1.86 15.89
CA THR A 58 7.55 2.85 16.99
C THR A 58 8.26 2.24 18.20
N GLN A 59 9.42 2.78 18.54
CA GLN A 59 10.07 2.49 19.83
C GLN A 59 9.69 3.56 20.85
N ALA A 60 9.19 3.14 22.00
CA ALA A 60 8.93 4.04 23.11
C ALA A 60 10.21 4.81 23.49
N GLY A 61 10.11 6.13 23.65
CA GLY A 61 11.22 6.99 24.07
C GLY A 61 12.05 7.63 22.94
N LEU A 62 11.87 7.24 21.66
CA LEU A 62 12.55 7.88 20.54
C LEU A 62 11.59 8.82 19.79
N ARG A 63 12.06 10.04 19.46
CA ARG A 63 11.28 11.04 18.71
C ARG A 63 11.89 11.30 17.33
N GLY A 64 11.04 11.60 16.35
CA GLY A 64 11.43 12.00 14.99
C GLY A 64 12.12 10.90 14.17
N SER A 65 13.01 11.27 13.26
CA SER A 65 13.69 10.35 12.34
C SER A 65 14.54 9.25 13.01
N ARG A 66 14.86 9.38 14.29
CA ARG A 66 15.58 8.34 15.06
C ARG A 66 14.71 7.10 15.32
N GLN A 67 13.37 7.24 15.39
CA GLN A 67 12.45 6.10 15.50
C GLN A 67 12.50 5.20 14.26
N LEU A 68 12.92 5.77 13.15
CA LEU A 68 12.87 5.13 11.83
C LEU A 68 14.11 4.29 11.52
N LYS A 69 15.17 4.41 12.30
CA LYS A 69 16.41 3.61 12.16
C LYS A 69 16.30 2.20 12.74
N GLY A 70 15.19 1.86 13.39
CA GLY A 70 14.93 0.51 13.90
C GLY A 70 14.57 -0.46 12.78
N ARG A 71 15.12 -1.69 12.84
CA ARG A 71 14.88 -2.77 11.86
C ARG A 71 13.41 -3.19 11.67
N LYS A 72 12.48 -2.64 12.45
CA LYS A 72 11.05 -3.00 12.47
C LYS A 72 10.15 -2.11 11.59
N ALA A 73 10.62 -0.94 11.19
CA ALA A 73 9.85 -0.04 10.33
C ALA A 73 10.08 -0.37 8.86
N ALA A 74 9.04 -0.27 8.06
CA ALA A 74 9.10 -0.38 6.61
C ALA A 74 8.76 0.95 5.96
N LEU A 75 9.49 1.33 4.93
CA LEU A 75 9.22 2.48 4.12
C LEU A 75 8.20 2.10 3.05
N VAL A 76 7.14 2.88 2.93
CA VAL A 76 6.04 2.66 1.97
C VAL A 76 5.87 3.91 1.12
N ILE A 77 5.88 3.73 -0.19
CA ILE A 77 5.48 4.77 -1.15
C ILE A 77 4.01 4.57 -1.52
N VAL A 78 3.30 5.68 -1.66
CA VAL A 78 1.87 5.74 -1.95
C VAL A 78 1.63 6.66 -3.14
N ALA A 79 0.88 6.19 -4.14
CA ALA A 79 0.40 7.00 -5.25
C ALA A 79 -1.12 6.95 -5.30
N VAL A 80 -1.77 8.11 -5.38
CA VAL A 80 -3.24 8.24 -5.38
C VAL A 80 -3.69 9.06 -6.57
N GLU A 81 -4.51 8.46 -7.42
CA GLU A 81 -5.16 9.13 -8.54
C GLU A 81 -6.19 10.14 -8.03
N LYS A 82 -6.17 11.35 -8.55
CA LYS A 82 -7.18 12.37 -8.25
C LYS A 82 -8.31 12.29 -9.27
N ARG A 83 -9.55 12.34 -8.79
CA ARG A 83 -10.76 12.42 -9.62
C ARG A 83 -11.60 13.61 -9.19
N GLY A 84 -11.19 14.81 -9.63
CA GLY A 84 -11.78 16.05 -9.17
C GLY A 84 -11.59 16.22 -7.66
N LYS A 85 -12.70 16.28 -6.91
CA LYS A 85 -12.72 16.40 -5.44
C LYS A 85 -12.63 15.05 -4.70
N ALA A 86 -12.55 13.93 -5.42
CA ALA A 86 -12.50 12.58 -4.84
C ALA A 86 -11.16 11.89 -5.11
N SER A 87 -10.78 10.96 -4.21
CA SER A 87 -9.67 10.05 -4.47
C SER A 87 -10.11 8.94 -5.42
N GLY A 88 -9.30 8.68 -6.43
CA GLY A 88 -9.45 7.58 -7.36
C GLY A 88 -8.80 6.29 -6.86
N ARG A 89 -8.06 5.65 -7.76
CA ARG A 89 -7.31 4.43 -7.48
C ARG A 89 -6.04 4.75 -6.70
N VAL A 90 -5.57 3.77 -5.93
CA VAL A 90 -4.34 3.87 -5.16
C VAL A 90 -3.35 2.76 -5.58
N ARG A 91 -2.06 3.05 -5.46
CA ARG A 91 -0.95 2.10 -5.53
C ARG A 91 -0.05 2.29 -4.33
N MET A 92 0.43 1.21 -3.77
CA MET A 92 1.34 1.22 -2.62
C MET A 92 2.39 0.15 -2.78
N ALA A 93 3.61 0.44 -2.36
CA ALA A 93 4.68 -0.54 -2.32
C ALA A 93 5.63 -0.29 -1.14
N VAL A 94 6.14 -1.38 -0.55
CA VAL A 94 7.29 -1.31 0.33
C VAL A 94 8.52 -1.05 -0.54
N ILE A 95 9.31 -0.03 -0.17
CA ILE A 95 10.54 0.34 -0.89
C ILE A 95 11.75 0.21 0.03
N PRO A 96 12.93 -0.10 -0.53
CA PRO A 96 14.14 -0.29 0.27
C PRO A 96 14.73 1.02 0.79
N ASP A 97 14.59 2.10 0.03
CA ASP A 97 15.17 3.41 0.32
C ASP A 97 14.40 4.57 -0.36
N PHE A 98 14.78 5.79 -0.01
CA PHE A 98 14.27 7.05 -0.58
C PHE A 98 15.09 7.57 -1.76
N LYS A 99 15.84 6.75 -2.44
CA LYS A 99 16.61 7.23 -3.58
C LYS A 99 15.69 7.54 -4.75
N SER A 100 16.03 8.59 -5.47
CA SER A 100 15.31 9.04 -6.66
C SER A 100 15.10 7.90 -7.67
N VAL A 101 16.09 7.03 -7.87
CA VAL A 101 15.97 5.85 -8.75
C VAL A 101 14.84 4.90 -8.29
N THR A 102 14.76 4.63 -6.99
CA THR A 102 13.71 3.75 -6.42
C THR A 102 12.32 4.37 -6.59
N LEU A 103 12.20 5.68 -6.32
CA LEU A 103 10.93 6.39 -6.43
C LEU A 103 10.49 6.51 -7.90
N ASN A 104 11.41 6.83 -8.81
CA ASN A 104 11.13 6.87 -10.25
C ASN A 104 10.71 5.50 -10.79
N ALA A 105 11.36 4.41 -10.39
CA ALA A 105 10.98 3.06 -10.79
C ALA A 105 9.55 2.71 -10.35
N PHE A 106 9.16 3.07 -9.12
CA PHE A 106 7.79 2.87 -8.66
C PHE A 106 6.78 3.67 -9.49
N VAL A 107 7.07 4.95 -9.76
CA VAL A 107 6.19 5.81 -10.54
C VAL A 107 6.03 5.27 -11.96
N GLN A 108 7.11 4.94 -12.64
CA GLN A 108 7.07 4.38 -14.01
C GLN A 108 6.27 3.08 -14.10
N GLN A 109 6.33 2.23 -13.07
CA GLN A 109 5.57 0.97 -13.03
C GLN A 109 4.08 1.16 -12.75
N ASN A 110 3.69 2.25 -12.09
CA ASN A 110 2.35 2.40 -11.54
C ASN A 110 1.55 3.59 -12.09
N VAL A 111 2.21 4.54 -12.77
CA VAL A 111 1.59 5.77 -13.30
C VAL A 111 1.83 5.84 -14.80
N ALA A 112 0.79 6.14 -15.56
CA ALA A 112 0.89 6.31 -17.01
C ALA A 112 1.76 7.53 -17.36
N PRO A 113 2.57 7.46 -18.42
CA PRO A 113 3.29 8.62 -18.95
C PRO A 113 2.36 9.81 -19.20
N ALA A 114 2.93 11.02 -19.26
CA ALA A 114 2.22 12.29 -19.40
C ALA A 114 1.25 12.65 -18.27
N SER A 115 1.22 11.89 -17.17
CA SER A 115 0.47 12.26 -15.96
C SER A 115 1.14 13.40 -15.21
N THR A 116 0.33 14.18 -14.47
CA THR A 116 0.81 15.23 -13.57
C THR A 116 0.99 14.65 -12.17
N ILE A 117 2.20 14.74 -11.61
CA ILE A 117 2.55 14.22 -10.30
C ILE A 117 2.70 15.36 -9.30
N TYR A 118 1.98 15.30 -8.19
CA TYR A 118 2.07 16.19 -7.05
C TYR A 118 2.82 15.50 -5.92
N THR A 119 3.81 16.17 -5.32
CA THR A 119 4.56 15.70 -4.16
C THR A 119 4.71 16.79 -3.12
N ASP A 120 5.18 16.42 -1.92
CA ASP A 120 5.48 17.35 -0.83
C ASP A 120 6.77 18.19 -1.04
N GLY A 121 7.44 18.03 -2.17
CA GLY A 121 8.65 18.78 -2.52
C GLY A 121 9.94 18.27 -1.89
N LEU A 122 9.97 17.07 -1.32
CA LEU A 122 11.22 16.45 -0.87
C LEU A 122 12.17 16.26 -2.06
N LYS A 123 13.47 16.50 -1.82
CA LYS A 123 14.52 16.39 -2.84
C LYS A 123 14.60 15.01 -3.50
N SER A 124 14.15 13.97 -2.83
CA SER A 124 14.12 12.61 -3.36
C SER A 124 13.15 12.42 -4.52
N PHE A 125 12.16 13.29 -4.68
CA PHE A 125 11.20 13.26 -5.80
C PHE A 125 11.68 14.00 -7.05
N ILE A 126 12.97 14.31 -7.15
CA ILE A 126 13.57 14.93 -8.34
C ILE A 126 13.69 13.89 -9.45
N GLY A 127 13.49 14.33 -10.70
CA GLY A 127 13.76 13.52 -11.90
C GLY A 127 12.51 12.94 -12.58
N PHE A 128 11.31 13.16 -12.06
CA PHE A 128 10.08 12.72 -12.73
C PHE A 128 9.89 13.40 -14.10
N GLU A 129 10.31 14.64 -14.26
CA GLU A 129 10.23 15.37 -15.53
C GLU A 129 11.07 14.71 -16.63
N GLN A 130 12.25 14.19 -16.25
CA GLN A 130 13.14 13.48 -17.19
C GLN A 130 12.57 12.15 -17.67
N THR A 131 11.57 11.61 -16.95
CA THR A 131 10.90 10.35 -17.27
C THR A 131 9.51 10.53 -17.89
N GLY A 132 9.21 11.77 -18.37
CA GLY A 132 8.01 12.07 -19.15
C GLY A 132 6.77 12.42 -18.31
N TYR A 133 6.94 12.81 -17.04
CA TYR A 133 5.85 13.28 -16.18
C TYR A 133 5.94 14.80 -16.00
N ARG A 134 4.78 15.42 -15.81
CA ARG A 134 4.71 16.80 -15.32
C ARG A 134 4.78 16.78 -13.80
N HIS A 135 5.89 17.19 -13.22
CA HIS A 135 6.07 17.22 -11.76
C HIS A 135 5.73 18.60 -11.19
N ILE A 136 4.91 18.62 -10.14
CA ILE A 136 4.50 19.81 -9.40
C ILE A 136 4.83 19.60 -7.92
N PRO A 137 6.08 19.86 -7.50
CA PRO A 137 6.45 19.81 -6.10
C PRO A 137 5.82 21.00 -5.35
N ARG A 138 5.33 20.77 -4.14
CA ARG A 138 4.75 21.79 -3.27
C ARG A 138 5.30 21.64 -1.87
N THR A 139 5.71 22.74 -1.26
CA THR A 139 6.19 22.70 0.12
C THR A 139 5.03 22.38 1.07
N GLN A 140 5.16 21.31 1.84
CA GLN A 140 4.19 20.93 2.86
C GLN A 140 4.21 21.98 4.00
N PRO A 141 3.03 22.45 4.45
CA PRO A 141 2.94 23.29 5.64
C PRO A 141 3.52 22.59 6.87
N LEU A 142 4.07 23.37 7.79
CA LEU A 142 4.59 22.81 9.04
C LEU A 142 3.48 22.09 9.82
N PRO A 143 3.80 21.05 10.61
CA PRO A 143 2.81 20.31 11.40
C PRO A 143 1.98 21.20 12.34
N GLY A 144 2.55 22.31 12.82
CA GLY A 144 1.85 23.33 13.62
C GLY A 144 0.78 24.07 12.83
N ASP A 145 1.06 24.39 11.56
CA ASP A 145 0.13 25.10 10.69
C ASP A 145 -1.00 24.19 10.19
N LEU A 146 -0.69 22.92 9.93
CA LEU A 146 -1.71 21.90 9.63
C LEU A 146 -2.73 21.76 10.77
N ARG A 147 -2.28 21.78 12.03
CA ARG A 147 -3.18 21.79 13.20
C ARG A 147 -4.01 23.06 13.33
N LYS A 148 -3.55 24.18 12.78
CA LYS A 148 -4.27 25.47 12.71
C LYS A 148 -5.18 25.58 11.50
N GLY A 149 -5.30 24.52 10.67
CA GLY A 149 -6.21 24.46 9.53
C GLY A 149 -5.56 24.70 8.17
N ALA A 150 -4.24 24.82 8.07
CA ALA A 150 -3.55 24.79 6.78
C ALA A 150 -3.81 23.45 6.08
N LYS A 151 -3.99 23.48 4.76
CA LYS A 151 -4.30 22.27 3.99
C LYS A 151 -3.01 21.56 3.58
N SER A 152 -2.99 20.24 3.68
CA SER A 152 -1.96 19.42 3.07
C SER A 152 -1.87 19.66 1.57
N VAL A 153 -0.67 19.54 1.02
CA VAL A 153 -0.40 19.67 -0.43
C VAL A 153 -0.72 18.37 -1.19
N VAL A 154 -0.80 17.24 -0.49
CA VAL A 154 -1.13 15.90 -1.01
C VAL A 154 -2.25 15.23 -0.18
N PRO A 155 -3.43 15.86 -0.06
CA PRO A 155 -4.46 15.47 0.90
C PRO A 155 -5.06 14.08 0.65
N PHE A 156 -5.04 13.59 -0.58
CA PHE A 156 -5.54 12.24 -0.88
C PHE A 156 -4.53 11.17 -0.50
N ALA A 157 -3.23 11.44 -0.70
CA ALA A 157 -2.16 10.55 -0.25
C ALA A 157 -2.14 10.46 1.28
N ASP A 158 -2.18 11.59 1.99
CA ASP A 158 -2.27 11.63 3.47
C ASP A 158 -3.46 10.85 3.99
N ARG A 159 -4.64 11.02 3.37
CA ARG A 159 -5.84 10.28 3.76
C ARG A 159 -5.70 8.77 3.53
N ALA A 160 -5.09 8.36 2.41
CA ALA A 160 -4.86 6.96 2.12
C ALA A 160 -3.87 6.35 3.12
N ILE A 161 -2.82 7.08 3.50
CA ILE A 161 -1.84 6.70 4.52
C ILE A 161 -2.52 6.56 5.89
N GLY A 162 -3.29 7.56 6.31
CA GLY A 162 -4.00 7.52 7.60
C GLY A 162 -4.98 6.35 7.69
N ASN A 163 -5.75 6.09 6.61
CA ASN A 163 -6.65 4.96 6.54
C ASN A 163 -5.91 3.61 6.59
N LEU A 164 -4.77 3.49 5.90
CA LEU A 164 -3.91 2.31 5.96
C LEU A 164 -3.40 2.05 7.38
N GLN A 165 -2.85 3.07 8.03
CA GLN A 165 -2.31 2.95 9.39
C GLN A 165 -3.39 2.53 10.39
N GLN A 166 -4.55 3.18 10.35
CA GLN A 166 -5.68 2.82 11.21
C GLN A 166 -6.18 1.40 10.95
N TRP A 167 -6.25 0.98 9.69
CA TRP A 167 -6.68 -0.36 9.34
C TRP A 167 -5.69 -1.44 9.81
N LEU A 168 -4.39 -1.20 9.65
CA LEU A 168 -3.35 -2.13 10.12
C LEU A 168 -3.37 -2.28 11.65
N ILE A 169 -3.51 -1.19 12.38
CA ILE A 169 -3.57 -1.21 13.85
C ILE A 169 -4.89 -1.82 14.32
N GLY A 170 -6.01 -1.37 13.77
CA GLY A 170 -7.35 -1.76 14.26
C GLY A 170 -7.74 -3.20 13.95
N THR A 171 -7.18 -3.79 12.88
CA THR A 171 -7.54 -5.15 12.47
C THR A 171 -6.48 -6.19 12.82
N TYR A 172 -5.19 -5.82 12.74
CA TYR A 172 -4.08 -6.76 12.84
C TYR A 172 -3.15 -6.47 14.02
N HIS A 173 -3.33 -5.34 14.72
CA HIS A 173 -2.49 -4.88 15.85
C HIS A 173 -1.00 -4.73 15.48
N GLY A 174 -0.72 -4.61 14.20
CA GLY A 174 0.60 -4.53 13.62
C GLY A 174 0.91 -5.70 12.67
N VAL A 175 1.80 -5.45 11.74
CA VAL A 175 2.25 -6.42 10.72
C VAL A 175 3.76 -6.36 10.64
N SER A 176 4.42 -7.53 10.51
CA SER A 176 5.87 -7.58 10.32
C SER A 176 6.26 -6.94 8.98
N ARG A 177 7.45 -6.35 8.95
CA ARG A 177 8.01 -5.74 7.74
C ARG A 177 7.99 -6.69 6.54
N ASP A 178 8.37 -7.95 6.76
CA ASP A 178 8.49 -8.97 5.70
C ASP A 178 7.15 -9.36 5.08
N GLN A 179 6.06 -9.19 5.83
CA GLN A 179 4.71 -9.49 5.36
C GLN A 179 3.93 -8.24 4.91
N LEU A 180 4.47 -7.03 5.13
CA LEU A 180 3.71 -5.80 4.94
C LEU A 180 3.18 -5.65 3.50
N GLN A 181 3.98 -5.99 2.47
CA GLN A 181 3.55 -5.85 1.09
C GLN A 181 2.24 -6.59 0.80
N VAL A 182 2.07 -7.77 1.34
CA VAL A 182 0.84 -8.59 1.14
C VAL A 182 -0.39 -7.89 1.73
N TYR A 183 -0.23 -7.17 2.84
CA TYR A 183 -1.31 -6.36 3.43
C TYR A 183 -1.55 -5.06 2.64
N LEU A 184 -0.51 -4.43 2.10
CA LEU A 184 -0.67 -3.30 1.18
C LEU A 184 -1.49 -3.71 -0.06
N ASP A 185 -1.24 -4.90 -0.60
CA ASP A 185 -1.96 -5.44 -1.75
C ASP A 185 -3.46 -5.65 -1.42
N GLU A 186 -3.79 -6.18 -0.23
CA GLU A 186 -5.17 -6.27 0.25
C GLU A 186 -5.80 -4.88 0.37
N PHE A 187 -5.11 -3.94 1.00
CA PHE A 187 -5.62 -2.57 1.17
C PHE A 187 -5.88 -1.91 -0.18
N VAL A 188 -4.94 -1.97 -1.11
CA VAL A 188 -5.05 -1.43 -2.49
C VAL A 188 -6.23 -2.06 -3.23
N PHE A 189 -6.37 -3.39 -3.17
CA PHE A 189 -7.48 -4.10 -3.81
C PHE A 189 -8.84 -3.62 -3.31
N ARG A 190 -8.99 -3.53 -1.99
CA ARG A 190 -10.24 -3.13 -1.33
C ARG A 190 -10.53 -1.64 -1.52
N HIS A 191 -9.52 -0.78 -1.38
CA HIS A 191 -9.67 0.65 -1.60
C HIS A 191 -10.15 0.95 -3.02
N ASN A 192 -9.56 0.32 -4.02
CA ASN A 192 -9.89 0.55 -5.41
C ASN A 192 -11.30 0.02 -5.80
N ARG A 193 -11.87 -0.87 -5.00
CA ARG A 193 -13.21 -1.47 -5.20
C ARG A 193 -14.20 -1.11 -4.09
N ARG A 194 -13.90 -0.07 -3.31
CA ARG A 194 -14.71 0.31 -2.14
C ARG A 194 -16.17 0.68 -2.46
N GLN A 195 -16.44 1.07 -3.69
CA GLN A 195 -17.79 1.40 -4.16
C GLN A 195 -18.55 0.19 -4.73
N THR A 196 -17.85 -0.91 -4.99
CA THR A 196 -18.41 -2.12 -5.60
C THR A 196 -17.96 -3.39 -4.87
N PRO A 197 -18.30 -3.56 -3.57
CA PRO A 197 -17.75 -4.65 -2.75
C PRO A 197 -18.19 -6.05 -3.23
N MET A 198 -19.38 -6.18 -3.82
CA MET A 198 -19.82 -7.46 -4.39
C MET A 198 -19.04 -7.82 -5.66
N ALA A 199 -18.80 -6.85 -6.55
CA ALA A 199 -17.90 -7.05 -7.70
C ALA A 199 -16.46 -7.37 -7.26
N ALA A 200 -16.00 -6.85 -6.13
CA ALA A 200 -14.71 -7.21 -5.55
C ALA A 200 -14.63 -8.70 -5.17
N PHE A 201 -15.72 -9.27 -4.65
CA PHE A 201 -15.79 -10.70 -4.32
C PHE A 201 -15.69 -11.56 -5.60
N GLN A 202 -16.48 -11.25 -6.62
CA GLN A 202 -16.44 -11.96 -7.91
C GLN A 202 -15.06 -11.86 -8.58
N THR A 203 -14.45 -10.67 -8.55
CA THR A 203 -13.09 -10.47 -9.07
C THR A 203 -12.07 -11.31 -8.32
N LEU A 204 -12.16 -11.40 -6.98
CA LEU A 204 -11.25 -12.22 -6.19
C LEU A 204 -11.37 -13.69 -6.53
N LEU A 205 -12.59 -14.20 -6.69
CA LEU A 205 -12.82 -15.60 -7.12
C LEU A 205 -12.14 -15.87 -8.47
N GLY A 206 -12.38 -15.03 -9.48
CA GLY A 206 -11.77 -15.17 -10.80
C GLY A 206 -10.24 -15.13 -10.76
N LEU A 207 -9.67 -14.21 -10.01
CA LEU A 207 -8.22 -14.11 -9.84
C LEU A 207 -7.64 -15.32 -9.07
N SER A 208 -8.38 -15.86 -8.11
CA SER A 208 -7.92 -17.00 -7.31
C SER A 208 -7.82 -18.28 -8.12
N THR A 209 -8.76 -18.53 -9.03
CA THR A 209 -8.78 -19.73 -9.89
C THR A 209 -7.66 -19.74 -10.92
N ALA A 210 -7.16 -18.57 -11.32
CA ALA A 210 -6.05 -18.44 -12.26
C ALA A 210 -4.66 -18.59 -11.59
N ARG A 211 -4.58 -18.69 -10.25
CA ARG A 211 -3.30 -18.76 -9.52
C ARG A 211 -2.86 -20.20 -9.26
N ARG A 212 -1.55 -20.42 -9.40
CA ARG A 212 -0.94 -21.69 -8.99
C ARG A 212 -1.00 -21.85 -7.46
N PRO A 213 -1.18 -23.09 -6.94
CA PRO A 213 -1.11 -23.36 -5.51
C PRO A 213 0.23 -22.91 -4.92
N VAL A 214 0.19 -22.29 -3.74
CA VAL A 214 1.38 -21.83 -3.04
C VAL A 214 1.48 -22.56 -1.70
N PRO A 215 2.58 -23.30 -1.44
CA PRO A 215 2.77 -24.04 -0.18
C PRO A 215 3.06 -23.10 0.99
N TYR A 216 2.84 -23.60 2.21
CA TYR A 216 3.03 -22.85 3.46
C TYR A 216 4.45 -22.28 3.62
N THR A 217 5.46 -23.08 3.29
CA THR A 217 6.88 -22.69 3.37
C THR A 217 7.19 -21.44 2.54
N GLN A 218 6.62 -21.37 1.34
CA GLN A 218 6.72 -20.17 0.50
C GLN A 218 6.00 -18.97 1.08
N ILE A 219 4.86 -19.16 1.76
CA ILE A 219 4.11 -18.05 2.36
C ILE A 219 4.84 -17.53 3.59
N LYS A 220 5.39 -18.42 4.41
CA LYS A 220 6.09 -18.06 5.65
C LYS A 220 7.45 -17.43 5.39
N GLY A 221 8.18 -17.88 4.34
CA GLY A 221 9.52 -17.40 3.98
C GLY A 221 9.55 -16.21 3.03
N ALA A 222 8.41 -15.76 2.54
CA ALA A 222 8.35 -14.84 1.42
C ALA A 222 8.36 -13.37 1.79
N SER A 223 9.53 -12.86 2.04
CA SER A 223 9.88 -11.49 1.64
C SER A 223 10.02 -11.30 0.12
N ASP A 224 10.03 -12.39 -0.66
CA ASP A 224 10.49 -12.39 -2.06
C ASP A 224 9.43 -12.71 -3.12
N LEU A 225 8.21 -13.06 -2.75
CA LEU A 225 7.21 -13.58 -3.70
C LEU A 225 6.12 -12.60 -4.14
N SER A 226 6.26 -11.32 -3.87
CA SER A 226 5.33 -10.30 -4.38
C SER A 226 5.59 -9.92 -5.85
N ARG A 227 6.63 -10.48 -6.49
CA ARG A 227 6.97 -10.22 -7.91
C ARG A 227 7.14 -11.53 -8.68
N PRO A 228 6.09 -12.05 -9.34
CA PRO A 228 6.31 -12.98 -10.43
C PRO A 228 6.85 -12.17 -11.62
N GLY A 229 8.14 -12.27 -11.93
CA GLY A 229 8.71 -11.67 -13.14
C GLY A 229 10.14 -11.20 -13.11
N GLN A 230 10.90 -11.39 -12.02
CA GLN A 230 12.36 -11.32 -12.11
C GLN A 230 12.91 -12.75 -12.00
N LYS A 231 13.00 -13.40 -13.14
CA LYS A 231 14.02 -14.45 -13.37
C LYS A 231 15.21 -13.74 -13.98
N ASP A 232 16.38 -14.06 -13.43
CA ASP A 232 17.72 -13.77 -13.95
C ASP A 232 17.84 -14.01 -15.46
#